data_eaf25f157757a64ba7cf95dd0ab85c2b
#
_entry.id   eaf25f157757a64ba7cf95dd0ab85c2b
#
_cell.length_a   1.000
_cell.length_b   1.000
_cell.length_c   1.000
_cell.angle_alpha   90.00
_cell.angle_beta   90.00
_cell.angle_gamma   90.00
#
_symmetry.space_group_name_H-M   'P 1'
#
loop_
_entity.id
_entity.type
_entity.pdbx_description
1 polymer ?
#
loop_
_entity_poly.entity_id
_entity_poly.type
_entity_poly.pdbx_seq_one_letter_code
_entity_poly.pdbx_strand_id
1 'polypeptide(L)'
;MPSNAEVVLAVFRAIEERDQEVLFALFHDDVEFHDAPSLPYGGSSRGKAALLEQLETAPEKTWLGTWGPLQPTEAERRMDQRVVASADDAVTVLYTQRALSPDGERFESPVLGLYEVRDGKFARAQMFHYDTAAIVAFLGRVANSKKVAAG
;
A
#
# COMPACT_ATOMS: atom_id res chain seq x y z
N MET A 1 -5.17 -19.56 -16.64
CA MET A 1 -4.19 -18.62 -16.05
C MET A 1 -4.83 -17.26 -15.88
N PRO A 2 -4.78 -16.65 -14.71
CA PRO A 2 -5.27 -15.30 -14.55
C PRO A 2 -4.44 -14.31 -15.39
N SER A 3 -5.08 -13.25 -15.87
CA SER A 3 -4.39 -12.17 -16.55
C SER A 3 -3.55 -11.36 -15.54
N ASN A 4 -2.63 -10.55 -16.04
CA ASN A 4 -1.84 -9.68 -15.17
C ASN A 4 -2.75 -8.72 -14.38
N ALA A 5 -3.77 -8.16 -15.02
CA ALA A 5 -4.75 -7.31 -14.35
C ALA A 5 -5.48 -8.05 -13.23
N GLU A 6 -5.87 -9.30 -13.46
CA GLU A 6 -6.54 -10.12 -12.45
C GLU A 6 -5.63 -10.39 -11.24
N VAL A 7 -4.34 -10.64 -11.47
CA VAL A 7 -3.36 -10.83 -10.38
C VAL A 7 -3.26 -9.54 -9.54
N VAL A 8 -3.14 -8.38 -10.19
CA VAL A 8 -3.04 -7.09 -9.49
C VAL A 8 -4.33 -6.79 -8.71
N LEU A 9 -5.50 -7.01 -9.30
CA LEU A 9 -6.77 -6.80 -8.60
C LEU A 9 -6.94 -7.76 -7.42
N ALA A 10 -6.42 -8.98 -7.52
CA ALA A 10 -6.42 -9.92 -6.40
C ALA A 10 -5.57 -9.42 -5.23
N VAL A 11 -4.45 -8.74 -5.51
CA VAL A 11 -3.63 -8.09 -4.47
C VAL A 11 -4.44 -7.01 -3.75
N PHE A 12 -5.12 -6.13 -4.49
CA PHE A 12 -5.98 -5.10 -3.89
C PHE A 12 -7.06 -5.72 -2.99
N ARG A 13 -7.71 -6.77 -3.47
CA ARG A 13 -8.76 -7.44 -2.70
C ARG A 13 -8.21 -8.05 -1.41
N ALA A 14 -7.05 -8.70 -1.46
CA ALA A 14 -6.42 -9.28 -0.28
C ALA A 14 -6.07 -8.21 0.76
N ILE A 15 -5.62 -7.04 0.30
CA ILE A 15 -5.35 -5.90 1.19
C ILE A 15 -6.65 -5.41 1.84
N GLU A 16 -7.71 -5.22 1.05
CA GLU A 16 -9.01 -4.76 1.56
C GLU A 16 -9.60 -5.72 2.58
N GLU A 17 -9.46 -7.02 2.34
CA GLU A 17 -9.96 -8.08 3.21
C GLU A 17 -9.02 -8.40 4.38
N ARG A 18 -7.85 -7.80 4.42
CA ARG A 18 -6.78 -8.06 5.40
C ARG A 18 -6.37 -9.52 5.46
N ASP A 19 -6.39 -10.18 4.31
CA ASP A 19 -5.97 -11.57 4.18
C ASP A 19 -4.47 -11.61 3.84
N GLN A 20 -3.65 -11.55 4.88
CA GLN A 20 -2.19 -11.49 4.72
C GLN A 20 -1.64 -12.77 4.09
N GLU A 21 -2.20 -13.92 4.40
CA GLU A 21 -1.76 -15.19 3.82
C GLU A 21 -1.95 -15.19 2.31
N VAL A 22 -3.14 -14.82 1.83
CA VAL A 22 -3.43 -14.72 0.40
C VAL A 22 -2.56 -13.65 -0.26
N LEU A 23 -2.41 -12.48 0.40
CA LEU A 23 -1.61 -11.39 -0.12
C LEU A 23 -0.17 -11.84 -0.39
N PHE A 24 0.49 -12.44 0.60
CA PHE A 24 1.88 -12.86 0.45
C PHE A 24 2.04 -14.04 -0.52
N ALA A 25 1.00 -14.88 -0.68
CA ALA A 25 1.00 -15.92 -1.70
C ALA A 25 0.97 -15.36 -3.13
N LEU A 26 0.42 -14.16 -3.31
CA LEU A 26 0.37 -13.47 -4.61
C LEU A 26 1.69 -12.80 -4.98
N PHE A 27 2.55 -12.52 -4.01
CA PHE A 27 3.82 -11.82 -4.24
C PHE A 27 4.89 -12.77 -4.79
N HIS A 28 5.65 -12.25 -5.76
CA HIS A 28 6.89 -12.88 -6.20
C HIS A 28 7.91 -12.84 -5.05
N ASP A 29 8.80 -13.84 -4.95
CA ASP A 29 9.82 -13.86 -3.90
C ASP A 29 10.73 -12.62 -3.92
N ASP A 30 10.98 -12.08 -5.11
CA ASP A 30 11.80 -10.88 -5.33
C ASP A 30 10.99 -9.60 -5.45
N VAL A 31 9.77 -9.57 -4.94
CA VAL A 31 8.87 -8.41 -5.07
C VAL A 31 9.56 -7.11 -4.67
N GLU A 32 9.36 -6.07 -5.49
CA GLU A 32 9.93 -4.74 -5.25
C GLU A 32 8.81 -3.73 -4.99
N PHE A 33 9.08 -2.82 -4.06
CA PHE A 33 8.20 -1.70 -3.76
C PHE A 33 8.98 -0.40 -3.87
N HIS A 34 8.41 0.57 -4.58
CA HIS A 34 9.00 1.89 -4.80
C HIS A 34 7.97 2.95 -4.43
N ASP A 35 8.26 3.69 -3.37
CA ASP A 35 7.43 4.78 -2.89
C ASP A 35 8.21 6.08 -2.86
N ALA A 36 7.48 7.21 -2.80
CA ALA A 36 8.10 8.53 -2.70
C ALA A 36 9.05 8.57 -1.50
N PRO A 37 10.31 9.00 -1.67
CA PRO A 37 11.28 9.00 -0.56
C PRO A 37 10.88 9.86 0.64
N SER A 38 10.02 10.85 0.44
CA SER A 38 9.55 11.73 1.52
C SER A 38 8.55 11.07 2.48
N LEU A 39 7.98 9.91 2.11
CA LEU A 39 7.05 9.19 2.98
C LEU A 39 7.79 8.45 4.09
N PRO A 40 7.17 8.25 5.28
CA PRO A 40 7.80 7.49 6.37
C PRO A 40 8.22 6.08 5.98
N TYR A 41 7.45 5.45 5.07
CA TYR A 41 7.75 4.13 4.53
C TYR A 41 8.35 4.22 3.13
N GLY A 42 8.84 5.39 2.73
CA GLY A 42 9.30 5.68 1.37
C GLY A 42 10.61 5.05 0.99
N GLY A 43 10.96 5.25 -0.28
CA GLY A 43 12.15 4.65 -0.86
C GLY A 43 11.85 3.33 -1.55
N SER A 44 12.89 2.52 -1.73
CA SER A 44 12.79 1.25 -2.45
C SER A 44 13.13 0.09 -1.53
N SER A 45 12.39 -1.01 -1.67
CA SER A 45 12.65 -2.25 -0.95
C SER A 45 12.51 -3.44 -1.90
N ARG A 46 13.12 -4.56 -1.55
CA ARG A 46 13.09 -5.77 -2.36
C ARG A 46 13.06 -7.02 -1.49
N GLY A 47 12.25 -7.98 -1.90
CA GLY A 47 12.20 -9.31 -1.31
C GLY A 47 11.03 -9.52 -0.37
N LYS A 48 10.32 -10.63 -0.59
CA LYS A 48 9.17 -11.02 0.24
C LYS A 48 9.58 -11.31 1.68
N ALA A 49 10.69 -12.02 1.88
CA ALA A 49 11.19 -12.37 3.21
C ALA A 49 11.58 -11.12 4.01
N ALA A 50 12.24 -10.14 3.36
CA ALA A 50 12.61 -8.88 3.98
C ALA A 50 11.37 -8.07 4.39
N LEU A 51 10.35 -8.06 3.56
CA LEU A 51 9.08 -7.37 3.87
C LEU A 51 8.39 -8.00 5.08
N LEU A 52 8.34 -9.32 5.15
CA LEU A 52 7.75 -10.04 6.29
C LEU A 52 8.50 -9.71 7.59
N GLU A 53 9.82 -9.72 7.55
CA GLU A 53 10.64 -9.36 8.72
C GLU A 53 10.38 -7.92 9.15
N GLN A 54 10.33 -7.00 8.20
CA GLN A 54 10.08 -5.60 8.48
C GLN A 54 8.69 -5.37 9.09
N LEU A 55 7.68 -6.09 8.62
CA LEU A 55 6.34 -6.02 9.21
C LEU A 55 6.32 -6.44 10.67
N GLU A 56 7.16 -7.39 11.06
CA GLU A 56 7.28 -7.85 12.45
C GLU A 56 8.08 -6.90 13.32
N THR A 57 9.18 -6.35 12.81
CA THR A 57 10.16 -5.58 13.60
C THR A 57 9.96 -4.07 13.53
N ALA A 58 9.47 -3.54 12.42
CA ALA A 58 9.30 -2.11 12.20
C ALA A 58 8.13 -1.85 11.24
N PRO A 59 6.89 -2.20 11.64
CA PRO A 59 5.74 -2.10 10.74
C PRO A 59 5.49 -0.68 10.22
N GLU A 60 5.86 0.34 10.97
CA GLU A 60 5.72 1.75 10.58
C GLU A 60 6.60 2.13 9.37
N LYS A 61 7.57 1.29 9.03
CA LYS A 61 8.41 1.46 7.84
C LYS A 61 7.87 0.72 6.63
N THR A 62 6.65 0.21 6.72
CA THR A 62 5.96 -0.45 5.62
C THR A 62 4.66 0.25 5.31
N TRP A 63 4.20 0.13 4.06
CA TRP A 63 2.90 0.65 3.65
C TRP A 63 1.78 -0.01 4.47
N LEU A 64 1.81 -1.32 4.60
CA LEU A 64 0.79 -2.09 5.32
C LEU A 64 0.72 -1.69 6.80
N GLY A 65 1.85 -1.58 7.45
CA GLY A 65 1.91 -1.24 8.87
C GLY A 65 1.62 0.23 9.16
N THR A 66 1.82 1.11 8.18
CA THR A 66 1.50 2.53 8.31
C THR A 66 -0.01 2.77 8.16
N TRP A 67 -0.61 2.24 7.10
CA TRP A 67 -2.01 2.52 6.79
C TRP A 67 -2.99 1.60 7.51
N GLY A 68 -2.61 0.33 7.74
CA GLY A 68 -3.50 -0.64 8.38
C GLY A 68 -4.14 -0.15 9.67
N PRO A 69 -3.37 0.37 10.64
CA PRO A 69 -3.92 0.90 11.88
C PRO A 69 -4.86 2.10 11.72
N LEU A 70 -4.78 2.80 10.57
CA LEU A 70 -5.60 3.96 10.26
C LEU A 70 -6.85 3.60 9.44
N GLN A 71 -7.14 2.31 9.29
CA GLN A 71 -8.26 1.81 8.51
C GLN A 71 -9.12 0.86 9.37
N PRO A 72 -9.76 1.37 10.42
CA PRO A 72 -10.48 0.52 11.38
C PRO A 72 -11.73 -0.12 10.80
N THR A 73 -12.35 0.47 9.77
CA THR A 73 -13.58 -0.04 9.18
C THR A 73 -13.42 -0.29 7.68
N GLU A 74 -14.39 -0.99 7.10
CA GLU A 74 -14.46 -1.24 5.67
C GLU A 74 -14.44 0.06 4.85
N ALA A 75 -15.04 1.13 5.37
CA ALA A 75 -15.10 2.41 4.69
C ALA A 75 -13.70 2.96 4.35
N GLU A 76 -12.73 2.82 5.28
CA GLU A 76 -11.36 3.26 5.04
C GLU A 76 -10.54 2.25 4.23
N ARG A 77 -10.86 0.97 4.31
CA ARG A 77 -10.13 -0.09 3.59
C ARG A 77 -10.44 -0.12 2.11
N ARG A 78 -11.62 0.34 1.72
CA ARG A 78 -12.07 0.34 0.32
C ARG A 78 -11.21 1.29 -0.51
N MET A 79 -10.64 0.77 -1.59
CA MET A 79 -9.73 1.52 -2.45
C MET A 79 -10.35 1.96 -3.77
N ASP A 80 -11.54 1.44 -4.13
CA ASP A 80 -12.22 1.75 -5.39
C ASP A 80 -11.27 1.64 -6.59
N GLN A 81 -10.49 0.58 -6.63
CA GLN A 81 -9.46 0.35 -7.63
C GLN A 81 -10.04 0.18 -9.04
N ARG A 82 -9.40 0.85 -9.99
CA ARG A 82 -9.78 0.79 -11.40
C ARG A 82 -8.55 0.59 -12.26
N VAL A 83 -8.54 -0.47 -13.08
CA VAL A 83 -7.47 -0.68 -14.06
C VAL A 83 -7.60 0.39 -15.14
N VAL A 84 -6.58 1.22 -15.28
CA VAL A 84 -6.51 2.29 -16.28
C VAL A 84 -5.95 1.77 -17.59
N ALA A 85 -4.91 0.94 -17.50
CA ALA A 85 -4.26 0.35 -18.65
C ALA A 85 -3.59 -0.97 -18.26
N SER A 86 -3.48 -1.87 -19.21
CA SER A 86 -2.80 -3.16 -19.03
C SER A 86 -2.03 -3.50 -20.29
N ALA A 87 -0.74 -3.75 -20.14
CA ALA A 87 0.14 -4.20 -21.22
C ALA A 87 0.69 -5.58 -20.84
N ASP A 88 1.59 -6.13 -21.67
CA ASP A 88 2.09 -7.49 -21.48
C ASP A 88 2.80 -7.71 -20.14
N ASP A 89 3.50 -6.69 -19.64
CA ASP A 89 4.30 -6.77 -18.42
C ASP A 89 3.92 -5.74 -17.35
N ALA A 90 2.98 -4.83 -17.63
CA ALA A 90 2.65 -3.75 -16.71
C ALA A 90 1.15 -3.51 -16.63
N VAL A 91 0.67 -3.20 -15.44
CA VAL A 91 -0.73 -2.85 -15.16
C VAL A 91 -0.74 -1.54 -14.38
N THR A 92 -1.58 -0.60 -14.81
CA THR A 92 -1.75 0.69 -14.14
C THR A 92 -3.13 0.73 -13.48
N VAL A 93 -3.16 1.04 -12.18
CA VAL A 93 -4.41 1.09 -11.41
C VAL A 93 -4.52 2.44 -10.71
N LEU A 94 -5.67 3.08 -10.87
CA LEU A 94 -6.03 4.27 -10.11
C LEU A 94 -6.85 3.83 -8.90
N TYR A 95 -6.45 4.25 -7.71
CA TYR A 95 -7.18 3.92 -6.49
C TYR A 95 -7.18 5.10 -5.51
N THR A 96 -7.97 4.99 -4.46
CA THR A 96 -8.05 6.01 -3.41
C THR A 96 -7.45 5.46 -2.12
N GLN A 97 -6.45 6.15 -1.59
CA GLN A 97 -5.90 5.89 -0.26
C GLN A 97 -6.77 6.59 0.76
N ARG A 98 -7.35 5.83 1.68
CA ARG A 98 -8.23 6.36 2.74
C ARG A 98 -7.68 6.03 4.10
N ALA A 99 -7.97 6.89 5.05
CA ALA A 99 -7.58 6.69 6.44
C ALA A 99 -8.49 7.49 7.37
N LEU A 100 -8.48 7.07 8.64
CA LEU A 100 -9.11 7.79 9.74
C LEU A 100 -8.07 7.86 10.86
N SER A 101 -7.69 9.09 11.25
CA SER A 101 -6.73 9.26 12.33
C SER A 101 -7.35 8.91 13.69
N PRO A 102 -6.55 8.63 14.73
CA PRO A 102 -7.07 8.44 16.08
C PRO A 102 -7.89 9.63 16.59
N ASP A 103 -7.60 10.84 16.10
CA ASP A 103 -8.33 12.06 16.47
C ASP A 103 -9.59 12.29 15.64
N GLY A 104 -9.93 11.38 14.72
CA GLY A 104 -11.13 11.46 13.91
C GLY A 104 -10.97 12.23 12.61
N GLU A 105 -9.75 12.60 12.21
CA GLU A 105 -9.50 13.24 10.91
C GLU A 105 -9.61 12.20 9.80
N ARG A 106 -10.47 12.46 8.82
CA ARG A 106 -10.59 11.63 7.61
C ARG A 106 -9.62 12.11 6.56
N PHE A 107 -9.03 11.16 5.86
CA PHE A 107 -8.06 11.43 4.79
C PHE A 107 -8.42 10.62 3.55
N GLU A 108 -8.34 11.26 2.38
CA GLU A 108 -8.48 10.61 1.09
C GLU A 108 -7.50 11.24 0.11
N SER A 109 -6.85 10.41 -0.71
CA SER A 109 -5.94 10.89 -1.75
C SER A 109 -5.90 9.91 -2.91
N PRO A 110 -5.99 10.39 -4.16
CA PRO A 110 -5.82 9.53 -5.33
C PRO A 110 -4.38 9.07 -5.46
N VAL A 111 -4.20 7.81 -5.87
CA VAL A 111 -2.90 7.22 -6.14
C VAL A 111 -2.96 6.45 -7.46
N LEU A 112 -1.92 6.61 -8.28
CA LEU A 112 -1.74 5.80 -9.48
C LEU A 112 -0.61 4.82 -9.23
N GLY A 113 -0.93 3.53 -9.28
CA GLY A 113 0.07 2.47 -9.14
C GLY A 113 0.48 1.92 -10.50
N LEU A 114 1.78 1.73 -10.68
CA LEU A 114 2.35 1.01 -11.82
C LEU A 114 2.89 -0.32 -11.31
N TYR A 115 2.32 -1.41 -11.81
CA TYR A 115 2.61 -2.75 -11.30
C TYR A 115 3.12 -3.66 -12.40
N GLU A 116 4.05 -4.55 -12.04
CA GLU A 116 4.54 -5.59 -12.92
C GLU A 116 4.20 -6.96 -12.34
N VAL A 117 3.80 -7.87 -13.22
CA VAL A 117 3.53 -9.27 -12.89
C VAL A 117 4.55 -10.12 -13.62
N ARG A 118 5.20 -11.03 -12.90
CA ARG A 118 6.20 -11.94 -13.47
C ARG A 118 5.95 -13.34 -12.92
N ASP A 119 5.94 -14.32 -13.81
CA ASP A 119 5.67 -15.71 -13.45
C ASP A 119 4.34 -15.91 -12.73
N GLY A 120 3.32 -15.12 -13.12
CA GLY A 120 1.99 -15.17 -12.51
C GLY A 120 1.92 -14.55 -11.12
N LYS A 121 2.97 -13.86 -10.67
CA LYS A 121 3.08 -13.27 -9.35
C LYS A 121 3.28 -11.76 -9.45
N PHE A 122 2.77 -11.04 -8.44
CA PHE A 122 2.95 -9.60 -8.29
C PHE A 122 4.42 -9.33 -7.96
N ALA A 123 5.14 -8.70 -8.89
CA ALA A 123 6.59 -8.62 -8.82
C ALA A 123 7.13 -7.21 -8.55
N ARG A 124 6.38 -6.16 -8.87
CA ARG A 124 6.85 -4.80 -8.66
C ARG A 124 5.67 -3.85 -8.50
N ALA A 125 5.80 -2.93 -7.56
CA ALA A 125 4.85 -1.84 -7.35
C ALA A 125 5.58 -0.53 -7.26
N GLN A 126 5.12 0.47 -8.01
CA GLN A 126 5.58 1.85 -7.88
C GLN A 126 4.35 2.75 -7.82
N MET A 127 4.23 3.49 -6.73
CA MET A 127 3.08 4.35 -6.51
C MET A 127 3.41 5.80 -6.79
N PHE A 128 2.49 6.48 -7.48
CA PHE A 128 2.57 7.90 -7.80
C PHE A 128 1.38 8.60 -7.14
N HIS A 129 1.67 9.43 -6.15
CA HIS A 129 0.64 10.09 -5.36
C HIS A 129 0.24 11.41 -6.01
N TYR A 130 -1.07 11.68 -6.04
CA TYR A 130 -1.57 12.96 -6.55
C TYR A 130 -1.08 14.12 -5.69
N ASP A 131 -1.05 13.94 -4.36
CA ASP A 131 -0.59 14.97 -3.43
C ASP A 131 0.25 14.34 -2.31
N THR A 132 1.52 14.12 -2.59
CA THR A 132 2.47 13.57 -1.63
C THR A 132 2.61 14.47 -0.39
N ALA A 133 2.58 15.80 -0.58
CA ALA A 133 2.69 16.75 0.53
C ALA A 133 1.55 16.58 1.54
N ALA A 134 0.32 16.36 1.05
CA ALA A 134 -0.83 16.13 1.92
C ALA A 134 -0.69 14.83 2.72
N ILE A 135 -0.17 13.77 2.10
CA ILE A 135 0.07 12.49 2.78
C ILE A 135 1.11 12.66 3.89
N VAL A 136 2.24 13.30 3.59
CA VAL A 136 3.30 13.54 4.57
C VAL A 136 2.76 14.37 5.75
N ALA A 137 1.98 15.41 5.46
CA ALA A 137 1.39 16.27 6.49
C ALA A 137 0.40 15.48 7.37
N PHE A 138 -0.47 14.67 6.76
CA PHE A 138 -1.43 13.85 7.50
C PHE A 138 -0.72 12.84 8.41
N LEU A 139 0.23 12.09 7.88
CA LEU A 139 0.99 11.11 8.66
C LEU A 139 1.81 11.78 9.75
N GLY A 140 2.31 12.98 9.50
CA GLY A 140 3.01 13.79 10.51
C GLY A 140 2.10 14.16 11.68
N ARG A 141 0.85 14.55 11.40
CA ARG A 141 -0.15 14.84 12.45
C ARG A 141 -0.48 13.58 13.26
N VAL A 142 -0.61 12.42 12.61
CA VAL A 142 -0.84 11.16 13.28
C VAL A 142 0.32 10.82 14.24
N ALA A 143 1.56 10.96 13.78
CA ALA A 143 2.74 10.70 14.60
C ALA A 143 2.83 11.65 15.81
N ASN A 144 2.54 12.94 15.60
CA ASN A 144 2.54 13.93 16.69
C ASN A 144 1.45 13.66 17.72
N SER A 145 0.26 13.25 17.27
CA SER A 145 -0.85 12.87 18.13
C SER A 145 -0.47 11.70 19.04
N LYS A 146 0.21 10.69 18.50
CA LYS A 146 0.71 9.53 19.28
C LYS A 146 1.74 9.94 20.32
N LYS A 147 2.65 10.88 20.00
CA LYS A 147 3.65 11.40 20.93
C LYS A 147 2.99 12.13 22.11
N VAL A 148 1.99 12.96 21.83
CA VAL A 148 1.24 13.68 22.87
C VAL A 148 0.50 12.71 23.78
N ALA A 149 -0.13 11.67 23.21
CA ALA A 149 -0.84 10.65 23.99
C ALA A 149 0.12 9.79 24.84
N ALA A 150 1.36 9.57 24.38
CA ALA A 150 2.38 8.81 25.11
C ALA A 150 3.10 9.65 26.18
N GLY A 151 3.08 10.96 26.03
CA GLY A 151 3.69 11.89 26.96
C GLY A 151 2.74 12.28 28.08
#